data_b2c0688594909b026f09f682510184a6
#
_entry.id   b2c0688594909b026f09f682510184a6
#
_cell.length_a   1.000
_cell.length_b   1.000
_cell.length_c   1.000
_cell.angle_alpha   90.00
_cell.angle_beta   90.00
_cell.angle_gamma   90.00
#
_symmetry.space_group_name_H-M   'P 1'
#
loop_
_entity.id
_entity.type
_entity.pdbx_description
1 polymer ?
#
loop_
_entity_poly.entity_id
_entity_poly.type
_entity_poly.pdbx_seq_one_letter_code
_entity_poly.pdbx_strand_id
1 'polypeptide(L)'
;LGVKNIVCIPHLGASTPESEENCARMAAAQLRDYLETGTIRNSVNMPEIVLSGQPEGCRILLIHGNVPNMVSSISAAISREGININNMINKSLKEMAVTVMELSQVPTEELIAELSAQPGIIKVRYWR
;
A
#
# COMPACT_ATOMS: atom_id res chain seq x y z
N LEU A 1 26.51 27.48 4.98
CA LEU A 1 27.66 27.67 4.09
C LEU A 1 28.79 28.34 4.88
N GLY A 2 30.04 27.93 4.67
CA GLY A 2 31.21 28.52 5.38
C GLY A 2 31.71 27.65 6.54
N VAL A 3 31.23 26.45 6.73
CA VAL A 3 31.82 25.50 7.69
C VAL A 3 33.08 24.87 7.07
N LYS A 4 34.17 24.87 7.84
CA LYS A 4 35.46 24.32 7.38
C LYS A 4 35.35 22.85 7.05
N ASN A 5 35.90 22.44 5.92
CA ASN A 5 35.87 21.04 5.40
C ASN A 5 34.47 20.49 4.99
N ILE A 6 33.50 21.37 4.76
CA ILE A 6 32.20 21.00 4.21
C ILE A 6 32.02 21.68 2.85
N VAL A 7 31.75 20.85 1.84
CA VAL A 7 31.36 21.31 0.50
C VAL A 7 29.88 20.96 0.30
N CYS A 8 29.07 21.99 0.08
CA CYS A 8 27.66 21.80 -0.25
C CYS A 8 27.50 21.82 -1.77
N ILE A 9 26.87 20.77 -2.31
CA ILE A 9 26.52 20.69 -3.72
C ILE A 9 24.99 20.67 -3.84
N PRO A 10 24.41 21.07 -4.98
CA PRO A 10 22.98 20.94 -5.22
C PRO A 10 22.58 19.46 -5.32
N HIS A 11 21.27 19.20 -5.32
CA HIS A 11 20.73 17.83 -5.48
C HIS A 11 20.97 17.36 -6.93
N LEU A 12 22.00 16.55 -7.13
CA LEU A 12 22.45 16.08 -8.45
C LEU A 12 22.35 14.56 -8.64
N GLY A 13 21.70 13.85 -7.71
CA GLY A 13 21.71 12.38 -7.70
C GLY A 13 21.12 11.70 -8.95
N ALA A 14 20.27 12.38 -9.69
CA ALA A 14 19.65 11.86 -10.92
C ALA A 14 20.00 12.73 -12.16
N SER A 15 21.14 13.39 -12.16
CA SER A 15 21.51 14.36 -13.20
C SER A 15 22.46 13.80 -14.28
N THR A 16 22.61 12.49 -14.36
CA THR A 16 23.27 11.81 -15.48
C THR A 16 22.28 10.98 -16.29
N PRO A 17 22.50 10.76 -17.59
CA PRO A 17 21.60 9.92 -18.42
C PRO A 17 21.36 8.55 -17.80
N GLU A 18 22.38 7.90 -17.25
CA GLU A 18 22.26 6.58 -16.61
C GLU A 18 21.41 6.65 -15.34
N SER A 19 21.54 7.71 -14.54
CA SER A 19 20.74 7.90 -13.33
C SER A 19 19.29 8.17 -13.66
N GLU A 20 19.01 8.99 -14.69
CA GLU A 20 17.65 9.28 -15.16
C GLU A 20 16.97 7.99 -15.66
N GLU A 21 17.65 7.19 -16.48
CA GLU A 21 17.14 5.92 -16.96
C GLU A 21 16.88 4.94 -15.82
N ASN A 22 17.80 4.80 -14.88
CA ASN A 22 17.64 3.92 -13.72
C ASN A 22 16.49 4.37 -12.82
N CYS A 23 16.35 5.65 -12.55
CA CYS A 23 15.23 6.19 -11.78
C CYS A 23 13.89 5.90 -12.47
N ALA A 24 13.79 6.11 -13.78
CA ALA A 24 12.59 5.82 -14.55
C ALA A 24 12.23 4.33 -14.52
N ARG A 25 13.21 3.44 -14.72
CA ARG A 25 13.01 1.99 -14.64
C ARG A 25 12.57 1.54 -13.26
N MET A 26 13.21 2.04 -12.19
CA MET A 26 12.85 1.71 -10.82
C MET A 26 11.43 2.18 -10.49
N ALA A 27 11.08 3.42 -10.83
CA ALA A 27 9.75 3.96 -10.60
C ALA A 27 8.67 3.15 -11.36
N ALA A 28 8.92 2.82 -12.62
CA ALA A 28 8.01 2.01 -13.42
C ALA A 28 7.82 0.59 -12.83
N ALA A 29 8.91 -0.05 -12.39
CA ALA A 29 8.86 -1.37 -11.78
C ALA A 29 8.07 -1.35 -10.46
N GLN A 30 8.31 -0.38 -9.58
CA GLN A 30 7.59 -0.23 -8.31
C GLN A 30 6.11 0.06 -8.53
N LEU A 31 5.78 0.90 -9.50
CA LEU A 31 4.39 1.19 -9.85
C LEU A 31 3.69 -0.04 -10.42
N ARG A 32 4.35 -0.81 -11.28
CA ARG A 32 3.83 -2.09 -11.78
C ARG A 32 3.60 -3.06 -10.64
N ASP A 33 4.56 -3.26 -9.74
CA ASP A 33 4.42 -4.16 -8.58
C ASP A 33 3.21 -3.76 -7.72
N TYR A 34 3.00 -2.46 -7.50
CA TYR A 34 1.81 -1.98 -6.80
C TYR A 34 0.51 -2.26 -7.56
N LEU A 35 0.49 -2.04 -8.87
CA LEU A 35 -0.71 -2.25 -9.69
C LEU A 35 -1.07 -3.73 -9.81
N GLU A 36 -0.08 -4.61 -9.92
CA GLU A 36 -0.27 -6.05 -10.12
C GLU A 36 -0.46 -6.82 -8.81
N THR A 37 0.18 -6.42 -7.71
CA THR A 37 0.22 -7.21 -6.48
C THR A 37 -0.19 -6.46 -5.21
N GLY A 38 -0.25 -5.13 -5.25
CA GLY A 38 -0.42 -4.29 -4.07
C GLY A 38 0.86 -4.06 -3.27
N THR A 39 2.01 -4.51 -3.75
CA THR A 39 3.32 -4.27 -3.09
C THR A 39 3.68 -2.79 -3.10
N ILE A 40 4.02 -2.25 -1.92
CA ILE A 40 4.44 -0.86 -1.74
C ILE A 40 5.91 -0.85 -1.32
N ARG A 41 6.78 -0.26 -2.15
CA ARG A 41 8.21 -0.09 -1.87
C ARG A 41 8.64 1.33 -2.10
N ASN A 42 9.58 1.81 -1.29
CA ASN A 42 10.22 3.14 -1.41
C ASN A 42 9.22 4.30 -1.50
N SER A 43 8.02 4.14 -0.96
CA SER A 43 7.02 5.21 -0.92
C SER A 43 7.37 6.23 0.16
N VAL A 44 7.24 7.53 -0.15
CA VAL A 44 7.50 8.60 0.82
C VAL A 44 6.34 8.85 1.77
N ASN A 45 5.15 8.41 1.43
CA ASN A 45 3.90 8.69 2.16
C ASN A 45 3.11 7.45 2.57
N MET A 46 3.52 6.25 2.13
CA MET A 46 2.89 4.98 2.51
C MET A 46 3.89 4.09 3.23
N PRO A 47 3.46 3.23 4.17
CA PRO A 47 4.32 2.25 4.79
C PRO A 47 4.78 1.20 3.78
N GLU A 48 5.99 0.69 3.96
CA GLU A 48 6.50 -0.38 3.11
C GLU A 48 5.77 -1.71 3.39
N ILE A 49 5.17 -2.28 2.34
CA ILE A 49 4.48 -3.58 2.37
C ILE A 49 4.98 -4.41 1.20
N VAL A 50 5.72 -5.45 1.49
CA VAL A 50 6.20 -6.38 0.47
C VAL A 50 5.35 -7.65 0.54
N LEU A 51 4.68 -7.95 -0.57
CA LEU A 51 3.81 -9.09 -0.72
C LEU A 51 4.47 -10.11 -1.64
N SER A 52 4.40 -11.37 -1.29
CA SER A 52 4.96 -12.47 -2.08
C SER A 52 3.83 -13.32 -2.67
N GLY A 53 3.99 -13.70 -3.94
CA GLY A 53 3.09 -14.61 -4.63
C GLY A 53 1.72 -14.02 -4.97
N GLN A 54 0.93 -14.85 -5.66
CA GLN A 54 -0.49 -14.59 -5.88
C GLN A 54 -1.30 -15.13 -4.69
N PRO A 55 -2.39 -14.47 -4.28
CA PRO A 55 -3.28 -14.98 -3.24
C PRO A 55 -3.99 -16.25 -3.73
N GLU A 56 -4.26 -17.19 -2.83
CA GLU A 56 -5.06 -18.37 -3.14
C GLU A 56 -6.56 -18.07 -3.37
N GLY A 57 -6.99 -16.88 -3.05
CA GLY A 57 -8.37 -16.41 -3.24
C GLY A 57 -8.38 -14.99 -3.76
N CYS A 58 -8.55 -14.03 -2.87
CA CYS A 58 -8.54 -12.62 -3.21
C CYS A 58 -7.62 -11.86 -2.26
N ARG A 59 -6.87 -10.92 -2.79
CA ARG A 59 -6.13 -9.94 -1.98
C ARG A 59 -6.86 -8.62 -2.03
N ILE A 60 -7.15 -8.06 -0.86
CA ILE A 60 -7.73 -6.72 -0.72
C ILE A 60 -6.73 -5.79 -0.01
N LEU A 61 -6.57 -4.58 -0.52
CA LEU A 61 -5.75 -3.53 0.06
C LEU A 61 -6.62 -2.32 0.35
N LEU A 62 -6.56 -1.85 1.59
CA LEU A 62 -7.27 -0.66 2.04
C LEU A 62 -6.25 0.38 2.51
N ILE A 63 -6.33 1.57 1.95
CA ILE A 63 -5.59 2.75 2.42
C ILE A 63 -6.56 3.54 3.30
N HIS A 64 -6.15 3.83 4.52
CA HIS A 64 -7.03 4.48 5.50
C HIS A 64 -6.27 5.36 6.48
N GLY A 65 -6.99 6.18 7.24
CA GLY A 65 -6.43 6.93 8.35
C GLY A 65 -5.93 5.99 9.45
N ASN A 66 -4.82 6.35 10.08
CA ASN A 66 -4.27 5.60 11.24
C ASN A 66 -5.03 6.01 12.52
N VAL A 67 -6.27 5.58 12.63
CA VAL A 67 -7.16 5.87 13.77
C VAL A 67 -7.67 4.59 14.42
N PRO A 68 -8.08 4.65 15.70
CA PRO A 68 -8.61 3.49 16.40
C PRO A 68 -9.80 2.84 15.69
N ASN A 69 -9.99 1.55 15.90
CA ASN A 69 -11.09 0.71 15.37
C ASN A 69 -11.11 0.46 13.85
N MET A 70 -10.20 1.00 13.05
CA MET A 70 -10.21 0.78 11.60
C MET A 70 -10.09 -0.71 11.24
N VAL A 71 -9.07 -1.40 11.78
CA VAL A 71 -8.86 -2.82 11.50
C VAL A 71 -10.04 -3.68 11.96
N SER A 72 -10.61 -3.39 13.14
CA SER A 72 -11.75 -4.13 13.65
C SER A 72 -13.02 -3.92 12.83
N SER A 73 -13.31 -2.68 12.39
CA SER A 73 -14.46 -2.40 11.55
C SER A 73 -14.36 -3.05 10.17
N ILE A 74 -13.17 -3.02 9.56
CA ILE A 74 -12.90 -3.66 8.28
C ILE A 74 -13.07 -5.19 8.39
N SER A 75 -12.43 -5.82 9.38
CA SER A 75 -12.54 -7.27 9.58
C SER A 75 -13.96 -7.72 9.95
N ALA A 76 -14.70 -6.93 10.73
CA ALA A 76 -16.09 -7.21 11.02
C ALA A 76 -16.99 -7.16 9.77
N ALA A 77 -16.76 -6.21 8.88
CA ALA A 77 -17.50 -6.13 7.61
C ALA A 77 -17.26 -7.36 6.74
N ILE A 78 -15.99 -7.78 6.60
CA ILE A 78 -15.62 -8.99 5.84
C ILE A 78 -16.21 -10.25 6.47
N SER A 79 -16.13 -10.38 7.79
CA SER A 79 -16.63 -11.55 8.52
C SER A 79 -18.15 -11.70 8.45
N ARG A 80 -18.92 -10.61 8.34
CA ARG A 80 -20.39 -10.65 8.19
C ARG A 80 -20.82 -11.35 6.89
N GLU A 81 -20.01 -11.32 5.84
CA GLU A 81 -20.26 -12.07 4.60
C GLU A 81 -19.75 -13.51 4.65
N GLY A 82 -19.28 -13.99 5.80
CA GLY A 82 -18.76 -15.35 5.95
C GLY A 82 -17.42 -15.58 5.24
N ILE A 83 -16.72 -14.51 4.89
CA ILE A 83 -15.41 -14.57 4.22
C ILE A 83 -14.32 -14.75 5.29
N ASN A 84 -13.49 -15.79 5.12
CA ASN A 84 -12.34 -16.00 5.99
C ASN A 84 -11.15 -15.13 5.58
N ILE A 85 -10.45 -14.59 6.57
CA ILE A 85 -9.19 -13.84 6.39
C ILE A 85 -8.05 -14.83 6.63
N ASN A 86 -7.34 -15.21 5.58
CA ASN A 86 -6.23 -16.18 5.64
C ASN A 86 -4.95 -15.51 6.13
N ASN A 87 -4.74 -14.24 5.75
CA ASN A 87 -3.59 -13.46 6.16
C ASN A 87 -3.96 -11.98 6.27
N MET A 88 -3.32 -11.26 7.16
CA MET A 88 -3.54 -9.83 7.33
C MET A 88 -2.23 -9.12 7.70
N ILE A 89 -1.95 -8.04 7.00
CA ILE A 89 -0.86 -7.13 7.29
C ILE A 89 -1.45 -5.74 7.48
N ASN A 90 -1.19 -5.12 8.61
CA ASN A 90 -1.51 -3.71 8.83
C ASN A 90 -0.23 -2.96 9.20
N LYS A 91 0.10 -1.93 8.44
CA LYS A 91 1.23 -1.05 8.72
C LYS A 91 0.80 0.41 8.60
N SER A 92 1.39 1.24 9.46
CA SER A 92 1.14 2.68 9.44
C SER A 92 2.41 3.49 9.27
N LEU A 93 2.26 4.65 8.68
CA LEU A 93 3.27 5.68 8.58
C LEU A 93 2.60 7.02 8.88
N LYS A 94 2.90 7.59 10.07
CA LYS A 94 2.26 8.82 10.57
C LYS A 94 0.73 8.67 10.65
N GLU A 95 0.01 9.49 9.90
CA GLU A 95 -1.46 9.55 9.88
C GLU A 95 -2.11 8.57 8.90
N MET A 96 -1.31 7.88 8.09
CA MET A 96 -1.76 6.94 7.08
C MET A 96 -1.48 5.50 7.50
N ALA A 97 -2.41 4.63 7.21
CA ALA A 97 -2.24 3.19 7.36
C ALA A 97 -2.67 2.45 6.10
N VAL A 98 -2.09 1.30 5.90
CA VAL A 98 -2.45 0.37 4.84
C VAL A 98 -2.70 -1.00 5.46
N THR A 99 -3.90 -1.52 5.24
CA THR A 99 -4.26 -2.88 5.60
C THR A 99 -4.36 -3.72 4.33
N VAL A 100 -3.61 -4.83 4.30
CA VAL A 100 -3.73 -5.83 3.26
C VAL A 100 -4.28 -7.10 3.89
N MET A 101 -5.27 -7.71 3.26
CA MET A 101 -5.84 -8.99 3.68
C MET A 101 -5.88 -9.94 2.51
N GLU A 102 -5.58 -11.21 2.78
CA GLU A 102 -5.79 -12.32 1.85
C GLU A 102 -7.05 -13.06 2.29
N LEU A 103 -8.03 -13.10 1.41
CA LEU A 103 -9.38 -13.60 1.68
C LEU A 103 -9.56 -14.95 1.01
N SER A 104 -10.35 -15.84 1.63
CA SER A 104 -10.68 -17.15 1.09
C SER A 104 -11.49 -17.12 -0.22
N GLN A 105 -12.16 -15.99 -0.47
CA GLN A 105 -12.98 -15.78 -1.67
C GLN A 105 -13.04 -14.30 -2.04
N VAL A 106 -13.50 -14.02 -3.25
CA VAL A 106 -13.67 -12.66 -3.74
C VAL A 106 -14.85 -11.99 -3.03
N PRO A 107 -14.67 -10.79 -2.43
CA PRO A 107 -15.77 -10.06 -1.81
C PRO A 107 -16.79 -9.59 -2.86
N THR A 108 -18.04 -9.42 -2.43
CA THR A 108 -19.11 -8.86 -3.25
C THR A 108 -18.86 -7.39 -3.59
N GLU A 109 -19.49 -6.90 -4.65
CA GLU A 109 -19.39 -5.46 -4.99
C GLU A 109 -20.03 -4.58 -3.92
N GLU A 110 -21.09 -5.08 -3.26
CA GLU A 110 -21.74 -4.44 -2.13
C GLU A 110 -20.79 -4.26 -0.96
N LEU A 111 -20.01 -5.30 -0.60
CA LEU A 111 -19.01 -5.20 0.46
C LEU A 111 -17.89 -4.22 0.10
N ILE A 112 -17.42 -4.22 -1.14
CA ILE A 112 -16.41 -3.25 -1.61
C ILE A 112 -16.96 -1.83 -1.53
N ALA A 113 -18.22 -1.61 -1.89
CA ALA A 113 -18.87 -0.31 -1.78
C ALA A 113 -19.04 0.11 -0.31
N GLU A 114 -19.47 -0.80 0.56
CA GLU A 114 -19.58 -0.56 2.01
C GLU A 114 -18.23 -0.17 2.61
N LEU A 115 -17.18 -0.95 2.34
CA LEU A 115 -15.83 -0.65 2.83
C LEU A 115 -15.33 0.70 2.31
N SER A 116 -15.59 1.01 1.04
CA SER A 116 -15.17 2.28 0.44
C SER A 116 -15.89 3.49 1.02
N ALA A 117 -17.11 3.30 1.54
CA ALA A 117 -17.92 4.34 2.16
C ALA A 117 -17.64 4.54 3.66
N GLN A 118 -16.87 3.65 4.29
CA GLN A 118 -16.55 3.78 5.72
C GLN A 118 -15.73 5.04 6.01
N PRO A 119 -16.07 5.82 7.05
CA PRO A 119 -15.30 6.97 7.46
C PRO A 119 -13.83 6.60 7.75
N GLY A 120 -12.91 7.34 7.17
CA GLY A 120 -11.47 7.11 7.32
C GLY A 120 -10.87 6.18 6.27
N ILE A 121 -11.65 5.46 5.47
CA ILE A 121 -11.14 4.76 4.28
C ILE A 121 -10.92 5.77 3.16
N ILE A 122 -9.75 5.69 2.54
CA ILE A 122 -9.34 6.57 1.44
C ILE A 122 -9.43 5.84 0.11
N LYS A 123 -9.02 4.57 0.09
CA LYS A 123 -9.04 3.76 -1.13
C LYS A 123 -9.15 2.27 -0.80
N VAL A 124 -9.94 1.57 -1.58
CA VAL A 124 -10.01 0.10 -1.60
C VAL A 124 -9.57 -0.39 -2.97
N ARG A 125 -8.74 -1.42 -3.01
CA ARG A 125 -8.35 -2.16 -4.23
C ARG A 125 -8.36 -3.65 -3.92
N TYR A 126 -8.58 -4.46 -4.95
CA TYR A 126 -8.50 -5.92 -4.81
C TYR A 126 -7.95 -6.57 -6.08
N TRP A 127 -7.35 -7.74 -5.90
CA TRP A 127 -6.77 -8.59 -6.93
C TRP A 127 -7.32 -10.01 -6.78
N ARG A 128 -7.60 -10.62 -7.92
CA ARG A 128 -8.09 -12.00 -8.05
C ARG A 128 -7.00 -12.90 -8.56
#